data_f9bd995cc95b5cfdea6fa08cfbfa53fd
#
_entry.id   f9bd995cc95b5cfdea6fa08cfbfa53fd
#
_cell.length_a   1.000
_cell.length_b   1.000
_cell.length_c   1.000
_cell.angle_alpha   90.00
_cell.angle_beta   90.00
_cell.angle_gamma   90.00
#
_symmetry.space_group_name_H-M   'P 1'
#
loop_
_entity.id
_entity.type
_entity.pdbx_description
1 polymer ?
#
loop_
_entity_poly.entity_id
_entity_poly.type
_entity_poly.pdbx_seq_one_letter_code
_entity_poly.pdbx_strand_id
1 'polypeptide(L)'
;MAEESDKELKLRVAKAIPSDVGHGRARVPFDNELNLKPGDIIEIEGERSTAAIVWRCRPEDANLGVIRIDGIIRKNASVSLGDRVTVRKVEAQPCTRLVLSPVMAKQQKVRFGPGIEGYARRGLNKRPVVSGDRIFIPGMTLFAEALPFQIVQTSPKGTVQVLPDLSLIHI
;
A
#
# COMPACT_ATOMS: atom_id res chain seq x y z
N MET A 1 -22.58 -10.42 11.15
CA MET A 1 -21.37 -10.68 10.40
C MET A 1 -21.23 -9.82 9.16
N ALA A 2 -22.30 -9.53 8.45
CA ALA A 2 -22.28 -8.54 7.39
C ALA A 2 -22.13 -7.10 7.91
N GLU A 3 -22.33 -6.87 9.19
CA GLU A 3 -22.32 -5.53 9.79
C GLU A 3 -20.90 -4.94 10.00
N GLU A 4 -19.87 -5.78 10.11
CA GLU A 4 -18.50 -5.29 10.28
C GLU A 4 -17.87 -4.77 8.99
N SER A 5 -18.32 -5.30 7.83
CA SER A 5 -17.77 -4.89 6.53
C SER A 5 -18.31 -3.55 6.04
N ASP A 6 -19.39 -3.04 6.66
CA ASP A 6 -20.02 -1.80 6.23
C ASP A 6 -19.54 -0.57 7.00
N LYS A 7 -18.68 -0.76 8.01
CA LYS A 7 -18.14 0.37 8.77
C LYS A 7 -17.08 1.10 7.97
N GLU A 8 -17.22 2.39 7.93
CA GLU A 8 -16.27 3.24 7.22
C GLU A 8 -15.99 4.51 8.00
N LEU A 9 -14.84 5.09 7.74
CA LEU A 9 -14.39 6.32 8.36
C LEU A 9 -13.97 7.27 7.25
N LYS A 10 -14.37 8.54 7.35
CA LYS A 10 -13.95 9.56 6.39
C LYS A 10 -12.85 10.39 7.01
N LEU A 11 -11.72 10.46 6.33
CA LEU A 11 -10.53 11.15 6.80
C LEU A 11 -10.00 12.08 5.72
N ARG A 12 -9.34 13.14 6.15
CA ARG A 12 -8.68 14.08 5.26
C ARG A 12 -7.22 13.67 5.06
N VAL A 13 -6.77 13.70 3.82
CA VAL A 13 -5.42 13.27 3.45
C VAL A 13 -4.39 14.30 3.91
N ALA A 14 -3.40 13.85 4.64
CA ALA A 14 -2.26 14.64 5.10
C ALA A 14 -0.95 13.95 4.71
N LYS A 15 0.12 14.71 4.73
CA LYS A 15 1.45 14.25 4.35
C LYS A 15 1.96 13.16 5.30
N ALA A 16 2.62 12.14 4.76
CA ALA A 16 3.21 11.08 5.56
C ALA A 16 4.34 11.57 6.47
N ILE A 17 4.51 10.88 7.58
CA ILE A 17 5.70 11.01 8.41
C ILE A 17 6.90 10.53 7.60
N PRO A 18 8.06 11.24 7.61
CA PRO A 18 9.19 10.86 6.76
C PRO A 18 9.63 9.40 6.88
N SER A 19 9.58 8.82 8.07
CA SER A 19 9.95 7.41 8.28
C SER A 19 8.99 6.41 7.67
N ASP A 20 7.79 6.82 7.29
CA ASP A 20 6.77 5.96 6.69
C ASP A 20 6.81 5.96 5.16
N VAL A 21 7.54 6.88 4.56
CA VAL A 21 7.58 7.02 3.10
C VAL A 21 8.13 5.76 2.45
N GLY A 22 7.42 5.21 1.46
CA GLY A 22 7.82 4.03 0.71
C GLY A 22 7.47 2.69 1.37
N HIS A 23 6.85 2.70 2.56
CA HIS A 23 6.58 1.48 3.33
C HIS A 23 5.14 0.99 3.27
N GLY A 24 4.28 1.66 2.50
CA GLY A 24 2.87 1.23 2.40
C GLY A 24 2.08 1.42 3.68
N ARG A 25 2.45 2.40 4.49
CA ARG A 25 1.84 2.67 5.80
C ARG A 25 0.87 3.83 5.75
N ALA A 26 -0.19 3.71 6.55
CA ALA A 26 -1.15 4.79 6.77
C ALA A 26 -1.29 5.02 8.27
N ARG A 27 -1.10 6.26 8.72
CA ARG A 27 -1.32 6.63 10.12
C ARG A 27 -2.74 7.15 10.27
N VAL A 28 -3.51 6.50 11.12
CA VAL A 28 -4.93 6.82 11.34
C VAL A 28 -5.25 6.82 12.83
N PRO A 29 -6.27 7.58 13.26
CA PRO A 29 -6.74 7.46 14.64
C PRO A 29 -7.36 6.09 14.88
N PHE A 30 -7.09 5.49 16.05
CA PHE A 30 -7.63 4.17 16.39
C PHE A 30 -8.91 4.23 17.20
N ASP A 31 -9.20 5.37 17.81
CA ASP A 31 -10.40 5.55 18.65
C ASP A 31 -11.62 5.83 17.77
N ASN A 32 -12.12 4.77 17.10
CA ASN A 32 -13.26 4.85 16.19
C ASN A 32 -13.91 3.48 16.02
N GLU A 33 -14.96 3.44 15.20
CA GLU A 33 -15.78 2.26 14.99
C GLU A 33 -15.10 1.13 14.21
N LEU A 34 -13.96 1.41 13.55
CA LEU A 34 -13.25 0.41 12.76
C LEU A 34 -12.51 -0.62 13.61
N ASN A 35 -12.30 -0.33 14.89
CA ASN A 35 -11.62 -1.23 15.82
C ASN A 35 -10.27 -1.72 15.27
N LEU A 36 -9.44 -0.77 14.87
CA LEU A 36 -8.16 -1.05 14.24
C LEU A 36 -7.07 -1.43 15.25
N LYS A 37 -6.18 -2.30 14.81
CA LYS A 37 -4.96 -2.69 15.52
C LYS A 37 -3.75 -2.43 14.63
N PRO A 38 -2.58 -2.14 15.21
CA PRO A 38 -1.36 -2.00 14.40
C PRO A 38 -1.15 -3.23 13.51
N GLY A 39 -0.90 -3.00 12.22
CA GLY A 39 -0.70 -4.07 11.26
C GLY A 39 -1.95 -4.51 10.53
N ASP A 40 -3.13 -4.05 10.93
CA ASP A 40 -4.35 -4.30 10.16
C ASP A 40 -4.25 -3.66 8.78
N ILE A 41 -5.03 -4.17 7.84
CA ILE A 41 -5.07 -3.65 6.48
C ILE A 41 -6.35 -2.86 6.29
N ILE A 42 -6.21 -1.67 5.71
CA ILE A 42 -7.34 -0.82 5.34
C ILE A 42 -7.38 -0.62 3.84
N GLU A 43 -8.60 -0.46 3.33
CA GLU A 43 -8.84 0.06 2.01
C GLU A 43 -8.99 1.58 2.11
N ILE A 44 -8.34 2.29 1.21
CA ILE A 44 -8.42 3.74 1.08
C ILE A 44 -9.09 4.03 -0.24
N GLU A 45 -10.30 4.57 -0.19
CA GLU A 45 -11.08 4.88 -1.38
C GLU A 45 -11.08 6.39 -1.63
N GLY A 46 -10.40 6.80 -2.70
CA GLY A 46 -10.48 8.11 -3.30
C GLY A 46 -11.22 8.00 -4.63
N GLU A 47 -10.67 8.57 -5.70
CA GLU A 47 -11.18 8.29 -7.05
C GLU A 47 -10.87 6.86 -7.48
N ARG A 48 -9.77 6.30 -6.97
CA ARG A 48 -9.43 4.88 -7.05
C ARG A 48 -9.30 4.33 -5.63
N SER A 49 -9.32 3.02 -5.51
CA SER A 49 -9.10 2.36 -4.23
C SER A 49 -7.72 1.74 -4.18
N THR A 50 -7.07 1.85 -3.04
CA THR A 50 -5.81 1.17 -2.74
C THR A 50 -5.84 0.65 -1.31
N ALA A 51 -4.76 0.04 -0.87
CA ALA A 51 -4.68 -0.53 0.47
C ALA A 51 -3.37 -0.14 1.14
N ALA A 52 -3.38 -0.15 2.47
CA ALA A 52 -2.20 0.16 3.26
C ALA A 52 -2.24 -0.59 4.60
N ILE A 53 -1.06 -0.74 5.20
CA ILE A 53 -0.93 -1.25 6.55
C ILE A 53 -1.12 -0.09 7.53
N VAL A 54 -1.95 -0.32 8.54
CA VAL A 54 -2.33 0.71 9.50
C VAL A 54 -1.33 0.77 10.64
N TRP A 55 -0.96 2.00 10.98
CA TRP A 55 -0.26 2.35 12.21
C TRP A 55 -1.02 3.45 12.94
N ARG A 56 -0.90 3.48 14.25
CA ARG A 56 -1.58 4.52 15.05
C ARG A 56 -1.02 5.90 14.72
N CYS A 57 -1.90 6.87 14.60
CA CYS A 57 -1.51 8.26 14.42
C CYS A 57 -0.75 8.79 15.65
N ARG A 58 -0.03 9.89 15.47
CA ARG A 58 0.60 10.60 16.58
C ARG A 58 -0.47 11.23 17.49
N PRO A 59 -0.15 11.43 18.79
CA PRO A 59 -1.13 12.06 19.70
C PRO A 59 -1.66 13.41 19.21
N GLU A 60 -0.83 14.21 18.54
CA GLU A 60 -1.25 15.51 18.01
C GLU A 60 -2.26 15.39 16.86
N ASP A 61 -2.35 14.23 16.23
CA ASP A 61 -3.29 13.98 15.14
C ASP A 61 -4.59 13.28 15.60
N ALA A 62 -4.67 12.87 16.86
CA ALA A 62 -5.72 11.97 17.33
C ALA A 62 -7.15 12.50 17.10
N ASN A 63 -7.33 13.82 17.14
CA ASN A 63 -8.65 14.46 17.00
C ASN A 63 -8.79 15.29 15.72
N LEU A 64 -7.85 15.17 14.78
CA LEU A 64 -7.85 15.99 13.57
C LEU A 64 -8.62 15.38 12.41
N GLY A 65 -8.99 14.09 12.49
CA GLY A 65 -9.68 13.41 11.40
C GLY A 65 -8.82 13.30 10.14
N VAL A 66 -7.52 13.03 10.27
CA VAL A 66 -6.60 12.95 9.16
C VAL A 66 -6.03 11.54 9.00
N ILE A 67 -5.65 11.23 7.77
CA ILE A 67 -4.88 10.05 7.42
C ILE A 67 -3.58 10.52 6.78
N ARG A 68 -2.44 10.05 7.32
CA ARG A 68 -1.15 10.41 6.76
C ARG A 68 -0.64 9.30 5.86
N ILE A 69 -0.57 9.60 4.59
CA ILE A 69 -0.14 8.68 3.52
C ILE A 69 0.86 9.36 2.61
N ASP A 70 1.81 8.58 2.10
CA ASP A 70 2.86 9.09 1.23
C ASP A 70 2.36 9.38 -0.19
N GLY A 71 3.24 9.96 -1.01
CA GLY A 71 2.89 10.36 -2.36
C GLY A 71 2.47 9.22 -3.27
N ILE A 72 3.06 8.02 -3.09
CA ILE A 72 2.71 6.89 -3.94
C ILE A 72 1.33 6.33 -3.58
N ILE A 73 1.00 6.26 -2.29
CA ILE A 73 -0.35 5.86 -1.87
C ILE A 73 -1.38 6.88 -2.35
N ARG A 74 -1.08 8.19 -2.25
CA ARG A 74 -1.97 9.22 -2.78
C ARG A 74 -2.23 9.06 -4.27
N LYS A 75 -1.19 8.77 -5.05
CA LYS A 75 -1.35 8.49 -6.48
C LYS A 75 -2.20 7.26 -6.73
N ASN A 76 -2.00 6.20 -5.97
CA ASN A 76 -2.76 4.97 -6.10
C ASN A 76 -4.25 5.18 -5.80
N ALA A 77 -4.57 6.05 -4.85
CA ALA A 77 -5.95 6.42 -4.54
C ALA A 77 -6.48 7.56 -5.41
N SER A 78 -5.64 8.16 -6.23
CA SER A 78 -5.97 9.34 -7.06
C SER A 78 -6.49 10.49 -6.21
N VAL A 79 -5.74 10.84 -5.17
CA VAL A 79 -6.08 11.93 -4.26
C VAL A 79 -4.88 12.85 -4.03
N SER A 80 -5.19 14.06 -3.60
CA SER A 80 -4.21 15.08 -3.23
C SER A 80 -4.30 15.40 -1.74
N LEU A 81 -3.30 16.11 -1.23
CA LEU A 81 -3.34 16.61 0.16
C LEU A 81 -4.58 17.46 0.36
N GLY A 82 -5.29 17.21 1.46
CA GLY A 82 -6.52 17.91 1.80
C GLY A 82 -7.80 17.25 1.30
N ASP A 83 -7.71 16.32 0.35
CA ASP A 83 -8.87 15.58 -0.12
C ASP A 83 -9.41 14.65 0.97
N ARG A 84 -10.67 14.31 0.87
CA ARG A 84 -11.29 13.32 1.76
C ARG A 84 -11.28 11.95 1.12
N VAL A 85 -11.02 10.94 1.93
CA VAL A 85 -11.06 9.53 1.53
C VAL A 85 -11.95 8.76 2.48
N THR A 86 -12.49 7.66 1.97
CA THR A 86 -13.24 6.69 2.78
C THR A 86 -12.31 5.54 3.13
N VAL A 87 -12.24 5.20 4.40
CA VAL A 87 -11.35 4.16 4.93
C VAL A 87 -12.19 3.04 5.50
N ARG A 88 -11.86 1.81 5.11
CA ARG A 88 -12.52 0.59 5.61
C ARG A 88 -11.45 -0.41 6.04
N LYS A 89 -11.75 -1.14 7.12
CA LYS A 89 -10.92 -2.29 7.48
C LYS A 89 -11.24 -3.44 6.53
N VAL A 90 -10.21 -4.08 5.98
CA VAL A 90 -10.39 -5.20 5.06
C VAL A 90 -9.55 -6.40 5.49
N GLU A 91 -10.03 -7.60 5.15
CA GLU A 91 -9.23 -8.81 5.25
C GLU A 91 -8.62 -9.10 3.90
N ALA A 92 -7.28 -9.02 3.81
CA ALA A 92 -6.59 -9.32 2.57
C ALA A 92 -6.38 -10.82 2.43
N GLN A 93 -6.69 -11.35 1.25
CA GLN A 93 -6.38 -12.73 0.92
C GLN A 93 -4.87 -12.89 0.74
N PRO A 94 -4.29 -14.05 1.08
CA PRO A 94 -2.89 -14.31 0.75
C PRO A 94 -2.67 -14.22 -0.77
N CYS A 95 -1.62 -13.50 -1.16
CA CYS A 95 -1.23 -13.41 -2.57
C CYS A 95 -0.57 -14.72 -3.01
N THR A 96 -1.08 -15.33 -4.08
CA THR A 96 -0.52 -16.56 -4.62
C THR A 96 0.32 -16.31 -5.87
N ARG A 97 0.04 -15.21 -6.58
CA ARG A 97 0.80 -14.81 -7.76
C ARG A 97 0.88 -13.29 -7.81
N LEU A 98 2.07 -12.79 -8.11
CA LEU A 98 2.32 -11.36 -8.22
C LEU A 98 3.14 -11.09 -9.48
N VAL A 99 2.64 -10.22 -10.35
CA VAL A 99 3.35 -9.79 -11.55
C VAL A 99 3.66 -8.31 -11.42
N LEU A 100 4.94 -7.97 -11.49
CA LEU A 100 5.45 -6.62 -11.36
C LEU A 100 6.14 -6.18 -12.64
N SER A 101 6.11 -4.89 -12.92
CA SER A 101 6.84 -4.30 -14.02
C SER A 101 7.51 -2.99 -13.56
N PRO A 102 8.80 -2.79 -13.81
CA PRO A 102 9.44 -1.54 -13.47
C PRO A 102 8.85 -0.39 -14.29
N VAL A 103 8.63 0.76 -13.63
CA VAL A 103 8.13 1.95 -14.30
C VAL A 103 9.33 2.77 -14.76
N MET A 104 9.53 2.83 -16.06
CA MET A 104 10.71 3.44 -16.66
C MET A 104 10.33 4.34 -17.82
N ALA A 105 11.24 5.25 -18.18
CA ALA A 105 11.12 6.04 -19.39
C ALA A 105 11.14 5.12 -20.63
N LYS A 106 10.43 5.54 -21.67
CA LYS A 106 10.08 4.70 -22.86
C LYS A 106 11.23 3.98 -23.55
N GLN A 107 12.48 4.35 -23.33
CA GLN A 107 13.63 3.77 -24.04
C GLN A 107 14.61 3.06 -23.12
N GLN A 108 14.31 2.98 -21.83
CA GLN A 108 15.18 2.30 -20.88
C GLN A 108 14.72 0.87 -20.68
N LYS A 109 15.68 -0.06 -20.76
CA LYS A 109 15.45 -1.47 -20.43
C LYS A 109 16.33 -1.79 -19.23
N VAL A 110 15.75 -2.43 -18.23
CA VAL A 110 16.46 -2.93 -17.06
C VAL A 110 16.41 -4.44 -17.07
N ARG A 111 17.57 -5.05 -16.89
CA ARG A 111 17.66 -6.48 -16.61
C ARG A 111 18.03 -6.66 -15.16
N PHE A 112 17.27 -7.49 -14.49
CA PHE A 112 17.55 -7.83 -13.10
C PHE A 112 18.37 -9.11 -13.06
N GLY A 113 19.33 -9.15 -12.12
CA GLY A 113 20.14 -10.33 -11.90
C GLY A 113 19.34 -11.47 -11.25
N PRO A 114 19.95 -12.66 -11.13
CA PRO A 114 19.33 -13.79 -10.45
C PRO A 114 19.03 -13.43 -8.99
N GLY A 115 17.93 -13.97 -8.48
CA GLY A 115 17.51 -13.73 -7.09
C GLY A 115 16.66 -12.49 -6.87
N ILE A 116 16.33 -11.74 -7.95
CA ILE A 116 15.52 -10.53 -7.82
C ILE A 116 14.12 -10.84 -7.23
N GLU A 117 13.53 -11.96 -7.63
CA GLU A 117 12.21 -12.37 -7.12
C GLU A 117 12.24 -12.60 -5.63
N GLY A 118 13.28 -13.26 -5.11
CA GLY A 118 13.44 -13.46 -3.66
C GLY A 118 13.66 -12.15 -2.91
N TYR A 119 14.42 -11.25 -3.51
CA TYR A 119 14.64 -9.92 -2.94
C TYR A 119 13.32 -9.14 -2.85
N ALA A 120 12.54 -9.15 -3.93
CA ALA A 120 11.24 -8.49 -3.96
C ALA A 120 10.27 -9.10 -2.95
N ARG A 121 10.24 -10.42 -2.85
CA ARG A 121 9.41 -11.14 -1.89
C ARG A 121 9.71 -10.71 -0.45
N ARG A 122 10.98 -10.60 -0.10
CA ARG A 122 11.39 -10.16 1.24
C ARG A 122 11.04 -8.69 1.48
N GLY A 123 11.29 -7.84 0.49
CA GLY A 123 11.01 -6.41 0.61
C GLY A 123 9.52 -6.09 0.69
N LEU A 124 8.68 -6.92 0.11
CA LEU A 124 7.23 -6.73 0.11
C LEU A 124 6.51 -7.56 1.16
N ASN A 125 7.24 -8.29 2.01
CA ASN A 125 6.62 -9.15 3.01
C ASN A 125 5.60 -8.39 3.86
N LYS A 126 4.40 -8.96 3.97
CA LYS A 126 3.23 -8.40 4.67
C LYS A 126 2.58 -7.21 3.99
N ARG A 127 3.12 -6.72 2.87
CA ARG A 127 2.50 -5.59 2.16
C ARG A 127 1.18 -6.00 1.51
N PRO A 128 0.11 -5.22 1.71
CA PRO A 128 -1.08 -5.37 0.88
C PRO A 128 -0.79 -4.78 -0.50
N VAL A 129 -1.26 -5.46 -1.54
CA VAL A 129 -1.06 -5.04 -2.92
C VAL A 129 -2.37 -5.15 -3.69
N VAL A 130 -2.58 -4.22 -4.61
CA VAL A 130 -3.76 -4.14 -5.46
C VAL A 130 -3.30 -3.96 -6.90
N SER A 131 -3.85 -4.74 -7.81
CA SER A 131 -3.53 -4.63 -9.25
C SER A 131 -3.77 -3.20 -9.74
N GLY A 132 -2.84 -2.67 -10.50
CA GLY A 132 -2.87 -1.29 -11.00
C GLY A 132 -2.13 -0.28 -10.14
N ASP A 133 -1.78 -0.64 -8.91
CA ASP A 133 -1.03 0.25 -8.02
C ASP A 133 0.45 0.32 -8.41
N ARG A 134 1.10 1.38 -7.96
CA ARG A 134 2.55 1.51 -8.01
C ARG A 134 3.10 1.36 -6.60
N ILE A 135 4.26 0.73 -6.49
CA ILE A 135 4.95 0.52 -5.21
C ILE A 135 6.44 0.72 -5.37
N PHE A 136 7.10 1.00 -4.24
CA PHE A 136 8.55 0.90 -4.13
C PHE A 136 8.90 -0.38 -3.38
N ILE A 137 9.93 -1.08 -3.86
CA ILE A 137 10.51 -2.21 -3.13
C ILE A 137 11.71 -1.68 -2.37
N PRO A 138 11.74 -1.78 -1.02
CA PRO A 138 12.84 -1.22 -0.24
C PRO A 138 14.20 -1.69 -0.73
N GLY A 139 15.13 -0.74 -0.92
CA GLY A 139 16.48 -1.02 -1.38
C GLY A 139 16.66 -1.17 -2.87
N MET A 140 15.58 -1.24 -3.66
CA MET A 140 15.69 -1.27 -5.11
C MET A 140 15.78 0.13 -5.68
N THR A 141 16.94 0.46 -6.22
CA THR A 141 17.19 1.77 -6.80
C THR A 141 17.74 1.63 -8.22
N LEU A 142 17.54 2.67 -9.02
CA LEU A 142 18.15 2.84 -10.32
C LEU A 142 18.78 4.23 -10.36
N PHE A 143 20.08 4.29 -10.63
CA PHE A 143 20.84 5.57 -10.62
C PHE A 143 20.66 6.35 -9.30
N ALA A 144 20.72 5.62 -8.16
CA ALA A 144 20.55 6.16 -6.81
C ALA A 144 19.15 6.70 -6.49
N GLU A 145 18.18 6.52 -7.37
CA GLU A 145 16.80 6.88 -7.12
C GLU A 145 15.94 5.63 -6.92
N ALA A 146 14.91 5.74 -6.08
CA ALA A 146 13.98 4.64 -5.88
C ALA A 146 13.26 4.29 -7.19
N LEU A 147 13.28 3.02 -7.56
CA LEU A 147 12.64 2.54 -8.78
C LEU A 147 11.19 2.11 -8.46
N PRO A 148 10.17 2.79 -9.01
CA PRO A 148 8.80 2.35 -8.81
C PRO A 148 8.47 1.15 -9.68
N PHE A 149 7.62 0.27 -9.14
CA PHE A 149 7.08 -0.88 -9.87
C PHE A 149 5.58 -0.75 -10.00
N GLN A 150 5.06 -1.15 -11.16
CA GLN A 150 3.64 -1.30 -11.40
C GLN A 150 3.21 -2.70 -10.99
N ILE A 151 2.16 -2.81 -10.19
CA ILE A 151 1.52 -4.10 -9.94
C ILE A 151 0.63 -4.41 -11.13
N VAL A 152 1.08 -5.31 -12.00
CA VAL A 152 0.38 -5.62 -13.26
C VAL A 152 -0.79 -6.55 -12.98
N GLN A 153 -0.56 -7.56 -12.15
CA GLN A 153 -1.57 -8.58 -11.85
C GLN A 153 -1.31 -9.20 -10.50
N THR A 154 -2.38 -9.52 -9.79
CA THR A 154 -2.36 -10.32 -8.57
C THR A 154 -3.32 -11.50 -8.71
N SER A 155 -3.04 -12.57 -8.00
CA SER A 155 -3.99 -13.66 -7.76
C SER A 155 -4.03 -13.93 -6.26
N PRO A 156 -5.24 -14.00 -5.66
CA PRO A 156 -6.53 -13.65 -6.25
C PRO A 156 -6.66 -12.15 -6.58
N LYS A 157 -7.76 -11.78 -7.22
CA LYS A 157 -8.07 -10.38 -7.49
C LYS A 157 -8.49 -9.66 -6.21
N GLY A 158 -8.38 -8.34 -6.20
CA GLY A 158 -8.73 -7.52 -5.06
C GLY A 158 -7.52 -7.19 -4.19
N THR A 159 -7.75 -6.88 -2.93
CA THR A 159 -6.67 -6.62 -1.98
C THR A 159 -6.08 -7.95 -1.53
N VAL A 160 -4.80 -8.15 -1.80
CA VAL A 160 -4.07 -9.34 -1.38
C VAL A 160 -2.84 -8.94 -0.59
N GLN A 161 -2.34 -9.84 0.23
CA GLN A 161 -1.18 -9.58 1.07
C GLN A 161 -0.03 -10.50 0.67
N VAL A 162 1.15 -9.92 0.48
CA VAL A 162 2.36 -10.69 0.22
C VAL A 162 2.82 -11.35 1.53
N LEU A 163 2.92 -12.67 1.50
CA LEU A 163 3.35 -13.48 2.63
C LEU A 163 4.63 -14.26 2.26
N PRO A 164 5.38 -14.76 3.27
CA PRO A 164 6.65 -15.44 2.98
C PRO A 164 6.53 -16.65 2.06
N ASP A 165 5.35 -17.30 2.03
CA ASP A 165 5.09 -18.47 1.19
C ASP A 165 4.56 -18.12 -0.20
N LEU A 166 4.61 -16.87 -0.61
CA LEU A 166 4.27 -16.46 -1.98
C LEU A 166 5.12 -17.26 -2.96
N SER A 167 4.47 -18.16 -3.69
CA SER A 167 5.18 -19.15 -4.52
C SER A 167 5.53 -18.63 -5.90
N LEU A 168 4.78 -17.67 -6.41
CA LEU A 168 4.97 -17.20 -7.78
C LEU A 168 5.02 -15.68 -7.83
N ILE A 169 6.22 -15.15 -8.04
CA ILE A 169 6.45 -13.74 -8.32
C ILE A 169 7.17 -13.63 -9.65
N HIS A 170 6.75 -12.69 -10.50
CA HIS A 170 7.32 -12.45 -11.80
C HIS A 170 7.58 -10.95 -11.97
N ILE A 171 8.74 -10.62 -12.49
CA ILE A 171 9.14 -9.23 -12.72
C ILE A 171 9.50 -9.03 -14.21
#